data_d4a1f0c7b0be2b72bda3880cfe1c834c
#
_entry.id   d4a1f0c7b0be2b72bda3880cfe1c834c
#
_cell.length_a   1.000
_cell.length_b   1.000
_cell.length_c   1.000
_cell.angle_alpha   90.00
_cell.angle_beta   90.00
_cell.angle_gamma   90.00
#
_symmetry.space_group_name_H-M   'P 1'
#
loop_
_entity.id
_entity.type
_entity.pdbx_description
1 polymer ?
#
loop_
_entity_poly.entity_id
_entity_poly.type
_entity_poly.pdbx_seq_one_letter_code
_entity_poly.pdbx_strand_id
1 'polypeptide(L)'
;NDGRWGLEYTWDDVLTGTPGKIVTSEDAVQEVIPDKDERYVAPENGSNIVLTLDVYIQSIVEKYLEQAVIENNAGQGGIAMVMDPKTGDILASATYPDYNLNDPNTINDEEIQKAWNNLSSSEQYNYLSEMWRDKCISSTYEPGSTFKIINSAIALEEQVTTPDVEGEFNCIGYEMVAGLRIHCWSSVPHGPESLREALEHSCNPSFMQLGKKMGADTMYRYYDALNLLTKTGVKAYAEESAVWWDLDDVGEVELATMSFGQRFNITPLQLVSAVSAVVNDGTLMRPRIVKEIINADDGSVTTLEPEEVRQVFSKETSKTMREMLESVVVDGTGKHAAVTGYSIGGKSGTTEPLSENEDGIYIASFIGVAPIESPEVVVLVAIYDPQDEDNGHQGGLVAGPVVSQILSEVLPYLGVASNEEPTEDEDSPYATTTLKDVTNKTAKEAISILEEQGFEVSMGITDQVPKAGTPLIEGSVIKLYTKENDTRISTTVPNLKGMGIAQAINALKAKNLNIRIEGTSGIVVSQDPILDTQVEEGTVVNVTFKQEISNAY
;
A
#
# COMPACT_ATOMS: atom_id res chain seq x y z
N ASN A 1 -20.42 -2.18 22.12
CA ASN A 1 -19.49 -1.04 22.09
C ASN A 1 -19.64 -0.41 20.73
N ASP A 2 -20.01 0.85 20.69
CA ASP A 2 -20.14 1.59 19.42
C ASP A 2 -18.72 1.93 18.92
N GLY A 3 -18.49 1.76 17.61
CA GLY A 3 -17.25 2.17 16.96
C GLY A 3 -17.03 3.68 17.13
N ARG A 4 -15.80 4.12 17.45
CA ARG A 4 -15.52 5.54 17.70
C ARG A 4 -14.57 6.15 16.69
N TRP A 5 -13.68 5.32 16.11
CA TRP A 5 -12.61 5.73 15.21
C TRP A 5 -12.35 4.67 14.15
N GLY A 6 -11.74 5.08 13.06
CA GLY A 6 -11.26 4.18 12.03
C GLY A 6 -12.34 3.33 11.37
N LEU A 7 -11.99 2.12 11.01
CA LEU A 7 -12.91 1.18 10.37
C LEU A 7 -14.06 0.74 11.28
N GLU A 8 -13.83 0.66 12.58
CA GLU A 8 -14.86 0.31 13.55
C GLU A 8 -16.01 1.34 13.56
N TYR A 9 -15.69 2.65 13.40
CA TYR A 9 -16.72 3.68 13.24
C TYR A 9 -17.42 3.61 11.90
N THR A 10 -16.63 3.49 10.81
CA THR A 10 -17.18 3.53 9.45
C THR A 10 -18.03 2.31 9.12
N TRP A 11 -17.74 1.17 9.74
CA TRP A 11 -18.42 -0.10 9.54
C TRP A 11 -19.21 -0.57 10.76
N ASP A 12 -19.55 0.36 11.68
CA ASP A 12 -20.24 0.05 12.93
C ASP A 12 -21.57 -0.67 12.69
N ASP A 13 -22.34 -0.27 11.68
CA ASP A 13 -23.60 -0.91 11.27
C ASP A 13 -23.44 -2.40 10.91
N VAL A 14 -22.25 -2.80 10.43
CA VAL A 14 -21.94 -4.17 10.05
C VAL A 14 -21.32 -4.95 11.21
N LEU A 15 -20.45 -4.29 11.97
CA LEU A 15 -19.66 -4.90 13.06
C LEU A 15 -20.47 -5.03 14.34
N THR A 16 -21.46 -4.13 14.56
CA THR A 16 -22.30 -4.13 15.75
C THR A 16 -23.55 -4.96 15.51
N GLY A 17 -23.77 -5.97 16.35
CA GLY A 17 -24.97 -6.79 16.32
C GLY A 17 -26.18 -6.09 16.91
N THR A 18 -27.34 -6.69 16.76
CA THR A 18 -28.58 -6.20 17.35
C THR A 18 -28.79 -6.82 18.72
N PRO A 19 -28.88 -6.03 19.81
CA PRO A 19 -29.13 -6.59 21.12
C PRO A 19 -30.50 -7.26 21.19
N GLY A 20 -30.56 -8.43 21.79
CA GLY A 20 -31.81 -9.13 22.05
C GLY A 20 -32.73 -8.31 22.95
N LYS A 21 -34.01 -8.45 22.77
CA LYS A 21 -35.05 -7.74 23.53
C LYS A 21 -36.04 -8.71 24.13
N ILE A 22 -36.38 -8.48 25.38
CA ILE A 22 -37.57 -9.10 26.01
C ILE A 22 -38.65 -8.02 26.05
N VAL A 23 -39.69 -8.23 25.30
CA VAL A 23 -40.86 -7.34 25.31
C VAL A 23 -41.85 -7.89 26.35
N THR A 24 -41.98 -7.17 27.46
CA THR A 24 -42.91 -7.50 28.54
C THR A 24 -43.96 -6.42 28.68
N SER A 25 -45.14 -6.77 29.16
CA SER A 25 -46.15 -5.80 29.56
C SER A 25 -45.91 -5.38 31.01
N GLU A 26 -45.91 -4.07 31.27
CA GLU A 26 -45.80 -3.53 32.62
C GLU A 26 -47.16 -2.88 33.03
N ASP A 27 -47.47 -2.95 34.32
CA ASP A 27 -48.61 -2.23 34.88
C ASP A 27 -48.29 -0.74 35.13
N ALA A 28 -49.29 0.01 35.65
CA ALA A 28 -49.15 1.45 35.88
C ALA A 28 -48.12 1.81 37.00
N VAL A 29 -47.57 0.83 37.71
CA VAL A 29 -46.56 0.96 38.76
C VAL A 29 -45.22 0.38 38.32
N GLN A 30 -45.05 0.06 37.01
CA GLN A 30 -43.81 -0.53 36.42
C GLN A 30 -43.47 -1.95 36.94
N GLU A 31 -44.47 -2.72 37.41
CA GLU A 31 -44.27 -4.13 37.69
C GLU A 31 -44.57 -4.97 36.44
N VAL A 32 -43.65 -5.92 36.13
CA VAL A 32 -43.81 -6.83 35.00
C VAL A 32 -45.06 -7.69 35.19
N ILE A 33 -46.03 -7.57 34.31
CA ILE A 33 -47.22 -8.45 34.29
C ILE A 33 -46.80 -9.74 33.58
N PRO A 34 -46.89 -10.92 34.23
CA PRO A 34 -46.66 -12.18 33.55
C PRO A 34 -47.75 -12.40 32.50
N ASP A 35 -47.49 -12.02 31.26
CA ASP A 35 -48.46 -12.09 30.17
C ASP A 35 -48.05 -13.20 29.19
N LYS A 36 -49.10 -13.75 28.51
CA LYS A 36 -48.94 -14.76 27.46
C LYS A 36 -48.27 -14.20 26.19
N ASP A 37 -48.09 -12.88 26.12
CA ASP A 37 -47.56 -12.16 24.97
C ASP A 37 -46.08 -11.71 25.18
N GLU A 38 -45.42 -12.23 26.18
CA GLU A 38 -43.96 -12.01 26.34
C GLU A 38 -43.24 -12.53 25.08
N ARG A 39 -42.57 -11.61 24.38
CA ARG A 39 -41.82 -11.93 23.17
C ARG A 39 -40.34 -11.78 23.44
N TYR A 40 -39.62 -12.87 23.25
CA TYR A 40 -38.15 -12.86 23.19
C TYR A 40 -37.71 -12.66 21.74
N VAL A 41 -36.95 -11.59 21.49
CA VAL A 41 -36.19 -11.38 20.26
C VAL A 41 -34.76 -11.74 20.56
N ALA A 42 -34.24 -12.75 19.89
CA ALA A 42 -32.84 -13.17 20.07
C ALA A 42 -31.86 -12.07 19.63
N PRO A 43 -30.72 -11.95 20.27
CA PRO A 43 -29.67 -11.08 19.77
C PRO A 43 -29.14 -11.62 18.42
N GLU A 44 -28.76 -10.71 17.52
CA GLU A 44 -28.05 -11.03 16.30
C GLU A 44 -26.60 -10.56 16.45
N ASN A 45 -25.63 -11.41 16.12
CA ASN A 45 -24.22 -11.06 16.18
C ASN A 45 -23.87 -10.11 15.04
N GLY A 46 -22.93 -9.18 15.29
CA GLY A 46 -22.32 -8.39 14.23
C GLY A 46 -21.48 -9.27 13.30
N SER A 47 -21.32 -8.83 12.07
CA SER A 47 -20.53 -9.53 11.06
C SER A 47 -19.03 -9.17 11.19
N ASN A 48 -18.17 -10.01 10.61
CA ASN A 48 -16.76 -9.70 10.45
C ASN A 48 -16.52 -9.04 9.09
N ILE A 49 -15.54 -8.15 9.00
CA ILE A 49 -15.06 -7.58 7.73
C ILE A 49 -13.68 -8.15 7.38
N VAL A 50 -13.46 -8.44 6.10
CA VAL A 50 -12.16 -8.84 5.56
C VAL A 50 -11.60 -7.68 4.78
N LEU A 51 -10.41 -7.23 5.17
CA LEU A 51 -9.76 -6.07 4.57
C LEU A 51 -9.04 -6.44 3.27
N THR A 52 -8.82 -5.44 2.41
CA THR A 52 -7.92 -5.55 1.25
C THR A 52 -6.46 -5.45 1.67
N LEU A 53 -6.18 -4.86 2.86
CA LEU A 53 -4.84 -4.77 3.40
C LEU A 53 -4.19 -6.15 3.48
N ASP A 54 -3.02 -6.27 2.86
CA ASP A 54 -2.18 -7.46 2.93
C ASP A 54 -1.14 -7.27 4.03
N VAL A 55 -1.15 -8.15 5.03
CA VAL A 55 -0.28 -8.04 6.21
C VAL A 55 1.20 -8.08 5.83
N TYR A 56 1.57 -8.86 4.80
CA TYR A 56 2.96 -8.96 4.37
C TYR A 56 3.40 -7.67 3.65
N ILE A 57 2.59 -7.18 2.70
CA ILE A 57 2.87 -5.90 2.01
C ILE A 57 2.90 -4.75 3.02
N GLN A 58 1.96 -4.71 3.97
CA GLN A 58 1.92 -3.69 5.03
C GLN A 58 3.23 -3.69 5.84
N SER A 59 3.70 -4.88 6.26
CA SER A 59 4.93 -4.98 7.06
C SER A 59 6.19 -4.55 6.30
N ILE A 60 6.25 -4.82 4.98
CA ILE A 60 7.33 -4.34 4.11
C ILE A 60 7.31 -2.81 4.03
N VAL A 61 6.12 -2.25 3.80
CA VAL A 61 5.93 -0.80 3.66
C VAL A 61 6.30 -0.07 4.95
N GLU A 62 5.84 -0.55 6.10
CA GLU A 62 6.19 0.01 7.43
C GLU A 62 7.69 -0.02 7.68
N LYS A 63 8.34 -1.17 7.43
CA LYS A 63 9.79 -1.36 7.61
C LYS A 63 10.60 -0.33 6.83
N TYR A 64 10.32 -0.17 5.54
CA TYR A 64 11.11 0.71 4.69
C TYR A 64 10.75 2.18 4.87
N LEU A 65 9.49 2.50 5.24
CA LEU A 65 9.10 3.86 5.60
C LEU A 65 9.80 4.32 6.89
N GLU A 66 9.77 3.50 7.95
CA GLU A 66 10.48 3.79 9.20
C GLU A 66 11.97 4.02 8.96
N GLN A 67 12.61 3.08 8.24
CA GLN A 67 14.03 3.19 7.90
C GLN A 67 14.33 4.50 7.17
N ALA A 68 13.53 4.85 6.16
CA ALA A 68 13.74 6.06 5.37
C ALA A 68 13.58 7.34 6.19
N VAL A 69 12.58 7.40 7.08
CA VAL A 69 12.37 8.56 7.96
C VAL A 69 13.55 8.75 8.91
N ILE A 70 14.06 7.66 9.49
CA ILE A 70 15.19 7.70 10.40
C ILE A 70 16.49 8.08 9.66
N GLU A 71 16.80 7.43 8.54
CA GLU A 71 18.02 7.67 7.76
C GLU A 71 18.10 9.09 7.19
N ASN A 72 16.95 9.66 6.79
CA ASN A 72 16.91 11.03 6.27
C ASN A 72 16.65 12.08 7.35
N ASN A 73 16.67 11.70 8.63
CA ASN A 73 16.43 12.60 9.77
C ASN A 73 15.17 13.46 9.57
N ALA A 74 14.09 12.85 9.08
CA ALA A 74 12.85 13.50 8.68
C ALA A 74 11.93 13.72 9.90
N GLY A 75 12.08 14.85 10.58
CA GLY A 75 11.40 15.15 11.85
C GLY A 75 9.88 15.20 11.77
N GLN A 76 9.32 15.37 10.58
CA GLN A 76 7.87 15.37 10.33
C GLN A 76 7.34 14.00 9.89
N GLY A 77 8.22 12.99 9.82
CA GLY A 77 7.86 11.63 9.47
C GLY A 77 7.63 11.39 7.98
N GLY A 78 6.75 10.46 7.67
CA GLY A 78 6.45 10.10 6.29
C GLY A 78 5.20 9.25 6.15
N ILE A 79 4.84 8.99 4.90
CA ILE A 79 3.73 8.10 4.52
C ILE A 79 4.16 7.16 3.39
N ALA A 80 3.51 6.02 3.32
CA ALA A 80 3.59 5.14 2.16
C ALA A 80 2.27 4.43 1.92
N MET A 81 1.87 4.28 0.65
CA MET A 81 0.63 3.61 0.24
C MET A 81 0.90 2.70 -0.95
N VAL A 82 0.29 1.52 -0.94
CA VAL A 82 0.30 0.57 -2.05
C VAL A 82 -1.13 0.26 -2.45
N MET A 83 -1.45 0.41 -3.75
CA MET A 83 -2.77 0.15 -4.31
C MET A 83 -2.66 -0.75 -5.54
N ASP A 84 -3.59 -1.70 -5.66
CA ASP A 84 -3.84 -2.40 -6.92
C ASP A 84 -4.64 -1.50 -7.87
N PRO A 85 -4.07 -1.06 -9.00
CA PRO A 85 -4.76 -0.14 -9.92
C PRO A 85 -5.96 -0.77 -10.63
N LYS A 86 -6.02 -2.10 -10.73
CA LYS A 86 -7.10 -2.83 -11.45
C LYS A 86 -8.37 -2.95 -10.62
N THR A 87 -8.24 -3.01 -9.30
CA THR A 87 -9.36 -3.23 -8.39
C THR A 87 -9.67 -2.03 -7.50
N GLY A 88 -8.70 -1.13 -7.31
CA GLY A 88 -8.76 -0.05 -6.33
C GLY A 88 -8.50 -0.53 -4.90
N ASP A 89 -8.02 -1.78 -4.71
CA ASP A 89 -7.70 -2.33 -3.41
C ASP A 89 -6.50 -1.62 -2.79
N ILE A 90 -6.69 -1.07 -1.60
CA ILE A 90 -5.59 -0.57 -0.78
C ILE A 90 -4.93 -1.78 -0.14
N LEU A 91 -3.71 -2.11 -0.59
CA LEU A 91 -2.94 -3.26 -0.11
C LEU A 91 -2.12 -2.92 1.13
N ALA A 92 -1.67 -1.67 1.23
CA ALA A 92 -0.99 -1.14 2.41
C ALA A 92 -1.22 0.38 2.53
N SER A 93 -1.32 0.87 3.77
CA SER A 93 -1.36 2.28 4.12
C SER A 93 -0.57 2.47 5.42
N ALA A 94 0.53 3.21 5.36
CA ALA A 94 1.42 3.42 6.47
C ALA A 94 1.70 4.90 6.71
N THR A 95 1.78 5.27 7.98
CA THR A 95 2.22 6.58 8.47
C THR A 95 3.32 6.32 9.50
N TYR A 96 4.43 7.04 9.42
CA TYR A 96 5.47 6.99 10.44
C TYR A 96 5.80 8.43 10.92
N PRO A 97 6.00 8.70 12.24
CA PRO A 97 5.88 7.73 13.32
C PRO A 97 4.44 7.22 13.48
N ASP A 98 4.32 5.93 13.79
CA ASP A 98 3.07 5.24 14.08
C ASP A 98 2.80 5.17 15.60
N TYR A 99 1.77 4.44 16.00
CA TYR A 99 1.44 4.20 17.39
C TYR A 99 1.02 2.74 17.63
N ASN A 100 1.15 2.26 18.86
CA ASN A 100 0.74 0.93 19.22
C ASN A 100 -0.79 0.81 19.29
N LEU A 101 -1.39 0.08 18.34
CA LEU A 101 -2.85 -0.15 18.29
C LEU A 101 -3.42 -0.86 19.52
N ASN A 102 -2.58 -1.62 20.27
CA ASN A 102 -3.00 -2.26 21.51
C ASN A 102 -2.93 -1.31 22.74
N ASP A 103 -2.20 -0.20 22.61
CA ASP A 103 -2.12 0.85 23.61
C ASP A 103 -2.13 2.24 22.94
N PRO A 104 -3.27 2.64 22.37
CA PRO A 104 -3.37 3.82 21.51
C PRO A 104 -3.21 5.16 22.26
N ASN A 105 -3.13 5.13 23.58
CA ASN A 105 -2.95 6.33 24.42
C ASN A 105 -1.50 6.54 24.84
N THR A 106 -0.61 5.61 24.54
CA THR A 106 0.84 5.80 24.75
C THR A 106 1.38 6.75 23.71
N ILE A 107 2.00 7.81 24.16
CA ILE A 107 2.53 8.87 23.30
C ILE A 107 3.79 8.37 22.62
N ASN A 108 3.86 8.54 21.30
CA ASN A 108 4.95 8.08 20.45
C ASN A 108 6.11 9.10 20.29
N ASP A 109 6.01 10.25 20.92
CA ASP A 109 7.04 11.30 20.96
C ASP A 109 7.55 11.50 22.39
N GLU A 110 8.86 11.33 22.59
CA GLU A 110 9.48 11.40 23.91
C GLU A 110 9.41 12.79 24.54
N GLU A 111 9.51 13.87 23.78
CA GLU A 111 9.46 15.23 24.31
C GLU A 111 8.04 15.59 24.74
N ILE A 112 7.06 15.22 23.94
CA ILE A 112 5.63 15.37 24.28
C ILE A 112 5.28 14.49 25.47
N GLN A 113 5.79 13.26 25.53
CA GLN A 113 5.60 12.37 26.68
C GLN A 113 6.12 12.99 27.98
N LYS A 114 7.28 13.64 27.96
CA LYS A 114 7.83 14.37 29.14
C LYS A 114 6.97 15.55 29.54
N ALA A 115 6.38 16.26 28.56
CA ALA A 115 5.53 17.43 28.80
C ALA A 115 4.06 17.08 29.07
N TRP A 116 3.63 15.83 28.86
CA TRP A 116 2.24 15.38 28.80
C TRP A 116 1.35 15.87 29.94
N ASN A 117 1.83 15.76 31.17
CA ASN A 117 1.08 16.17 32.37
C ASN A 117 0.94 17.70 32.52
N ASN A 118 1.71 18.48 31.74
CA ASN A 118 1.65 19.94 31.76
C ASN A 118 0.74 20.49 30.64
N LEU A 119 0.33 19.64 29.69
CA LEU A 119 -0.57 20.01 28.62
C LEU A 119 -2.02 20.07 29.12
N SER A 120 -2.79 20.98 28.56
CA SER A 120 -4.23 21.03 28.80
C SER A 120 -4.93 19.81 28.15
N SER A 121 -6.12 19.48 28.62
CA SER A 121 -6.91 18.37 28.02
C SER A 121 -7.19 18.57 26.53
N SER A 122 -7.28 19.81 26.07
CA SER A 122 -7.46 20.12 24.65
C SER A 122 -6.20 19.84 23.85
N GLU A 123 -5.01 20.21 24.36
CA GLU A 123 -3.73 19.94 23.72
C GLU A 123 -3.45 18.43 23.67
N GLN A 124 -3.72 17.71 24.77
CA GLN A 124 -3.62 16.25 24.82
C GLN A 124 -4.53 15.57 23.79
N TYR A 125 -5.79 16.01 23.71
CA TYR A 125 -6.73 15.47 22.74
C TYR A 125 -6.31 15.76 21.29
N ASN A 126 -5.84 16.98 21.00
CA ASN A 126 -5.36 17.35 19.67
C ASN A 126 -4.16 16.50 19.26
N TYR A 127 -3.20 16.27 20.16
CA TYR A 127 -2.05 15.44 19.89
C TYR A 127 -2.45 13.99 19.59
N LEU A 128 -3.29 13.38 20.44
CA LEU A 128 -3.78 12.02 20.23
C LEU A 128 -4.55 11.90 18.91
N SER A 129 -5.41 12.88 18.61
CA SER A 129 -6.18 12.88 17.36
C SER A 129 -5.28 12.95 16.13
N GLU A 130 -4.17 13.70 16.19
CA GLU A 130 -3.19 13.78 15.12
C GLU A 130 -2.36 12.47 15.03
N MET A 131 -1.95 11.91 16.17
CA MET A 131 -1.22 10.65 16.24
C MET A 131 -2.03 9.47 15.66
N TRP A 132 -3.37 9.45 15.86
CA TRP A 132 -4.25 8.40 15.36
C TRP A 132 -4.65 8.57 13.89
N ARG A 133 -4.27 9.68 13.27
CA ARG A 133 -4.68 9.99 11.90
C ARG A 133 -3.95 9.13 10.88
N ASP A 134 -4.69 8.47 10.00
CA ASP A 134 -4.12 7.92 8.76
C ASP A 134 -3.86 9.07 7.78
N LYS A 135 -2.61 9.53 7.72
CA LYS A 135 -2.22 10.67 6.88
C LYS A 135 -2.39 10.39 5.38
N CYS A 136 -2.44 9.14 4.96
CA CYS A 136 -2.68 8.79 3.56
C CYS A 136 -4.09 9.16 3.07
N ILE A 137 -5.07 9.15 4.01
CA ILE A 137 -6.48 9.37 3.70
C ILE A 137 -6.98 10.69 4.29
N SER A 138 -6.50 11.03 5.50
CA SER A 138 -7.05 12.12 6.32
C SER A 138 -6.21 13.39 6.31
N SER A 139 -5.15 13.47 5.51
CA SER A 139 -4.31 14.67 5.36
C SER A 139 -4.12 15.01 3.90
N THR A 140 -3.94 16.32 3.64
CA THR A 140 -3.66 16.81 2.29
C THR A 140 -2.26 17.39 2.21
N TYR A 141 -1.68 17.37 1.03
CA TYR A 141 -0.38 17.96 0.75
C TYR A 141 -0.32 18.44 -0.71
N GLU A 142 0.67 19.26 -1.03
CA GLU A 142 0.97 19.61 -2.42
C GLU A 142 1.69 18.45 -3.10
N PRO A 143 1.13 17.84 -4.16
CA PRO A 143 1.71 16.65 -4.79
C PRO A 143 3.02 16.93 -5.54
N GLY A 144 3.28 18.20 -5.87
CA GLY A 144 4.45 18.60 -6.63
C GLY A 144 4.53 17.88 -7.98
N SER A 145 5.75 17.59 -8.43
CA SER A 145 6.00 17.04 -9.77
C SER A 145 5.42 15.64 -10.03
N THR A 146 4.93 14.92 -9.03
CA THR A 146 4.18 13.67 -9.27
C THR A 146 2.87 13.94 -10.00
N PHE A 147 2.30 15.12 -9.84
CA PHE A 147 1.08 15.54 -10.53
C PHE A 147 1.26 15.77 -12.04
N LYS A 148 2.50 15.90 -12.51
CA LYS A 148 2.83 16.00 -13.93
C LYS A 148 2.39 14.77 -14.72
N ILE A 149 2.25 13.61 -14.08
CA ILE A 149 1.69 12.38 -14.66
C ILE A 149 0.27 12.65 -15.18
N ILE A 150 -0.56 13.25 -14.34
CA ILE A 150 -1.97 13.54 -14.64
C ILE A 150 -2.07 14.58 -15.78
N ASN A 151 -1.29 15.66 -15.68
CA ASN A 151 -1.32 16.72 -16.69
C ASN A 151 -0.75 16.25 -18.04
N SER A 152 0.24 15.35 -18.05
CA SER A 152 0.70 14.70 -19.29
C SER A 152 -0.39 13.84 -19.92
N ALA A 153 -1.09 13.03 -19.11
CA ALA A 153 -2.19 12.20 -19.60
C ALA A 153 -3.33 13.05 -20.20
N ILE A 154 -3.70 14.17 -19.56
CA ILE A 154 -4.71 15.10 -20.07
C ILE A 154 -4.27 15.68 -21.43
N ALA A 155 -3.02 16.14 -21.54
CA ALA A 155 -2.51 16.73 -22.76
C ALA A 155 -2.47 15.74 -23.93
N LEU A 156 -2.14 14.48 -23.67
CA LEU A 156 -2.16 13.41 -24.66
C LEU A 156 -3.59 13.06 -25.09
N GLU A 157 -4.51 12.92 -24.14
CA GLU A 157 -5.91 12.58 -24.41
C GLU A 157 -6.60 13.66 -25.25
N GLU A 158 -6.36 14.93 -24.96
CA GLU A 158 -6.87 16.08 -25.68
C GLU A 158 -6.08 16.38 -26.96
N GLN A 159 -5.07 15.57 -27.28
CA GLN A 159 -4.20 15.74 -28.47
C GLN A 159 -3.57 17.14 -28.55
N VAL A 160 -3.31 17.78 -27.41
CA VAL A 160 -2.62 19.07 -27.31
C VAL A 160 -1.17 18.94 -27.77
N THR A 161 -0.60 17.76 -27.54
CA THR A 161 0.77 17.38 -27.89
C THR A 161 0.87 15.87 -28.12
N THR A 162 2.05 15.41 -28.57
CA THR A 162 2.43 13.99 -28.57
C THR A 162 3.77 13.82 -27.83
N PRO A 163 4.14 12.60 -27.39
CA PRO A 163 5.28 12.42 -26.49
C PRO A 163 6.60 12.97 -27.01
N ASP A 164 6.88 12.81 -28.29
CA ASP A 164 8.22 12.89 -28.87
C ASP A 164 8.37 14.03 -29.90
N VAL A 165 7.62 15.11 -29.78
CA VAL A 165 7.79 16.31 -30.65
C VAL A 165 9.02 17.09 -30.19
N GLU A 166 10.11 17.00 -30.93
CA GLU A 166 11.37 17.66 -30.60
C GLU A 166 11.21 19.18 -30.46
N GLY A 167 11.68 19.72 -29.35
CA GLY A 167 11.75 21.16 -29.11
C GLY A 167 10.39 21.85 -29.03
N GLU A 168 9.33 21.12 -28.74
CA GLU A 168 7.98 21.68 -28.54
C GLU A 168 7.90 22.65 -27.39
N PHE A 169 8.64 22.33 -26.32
CA PHE A 169 8.80 23.17 -25.14
C PHE A 169 10.25 23.68 -25.05
N ASN A 170 10.45 24.81 -24.39
CA ASN A 170 11.77 25.40 -24.26
C ASN A 170 12.04 25.93 -22.86
N CYS A 171 12.93 25.29 -22.14
CA CYS A 171 13.34 25.68 -20.80
C CYS A 171 14.61 26.55 -20.85
N ILE A 172 14.47 27.83 -20.58
CA ILE A 172 15.60 28.77 -20.42
C ILE A 172 15.99 28.98 -18.95
N GLY A 173 15.57 28.06 -18.06
CA GLY A 173 15.78 28.14 -16.61
C GLY A 173 14.62 28.79 -15.84
N TYR A 174 13.67 29.39 -16.52
CA TYR A 174 12.46 29.98 -15.94
C TYR A 174 11.38 30.19 -17.00
N GLU A 175 10.15 30.47 -16.55
CA GLU A 175 9.05 30.96 -17.39
C GLU A 175 8.56 32.32 -16.87
N MET A 176 8.12 33.21 -17.77
CA MET A 176 7.52 34.49 -17.40
C MET A 176 6.00 34.38 -17.42
N VAL A 177 5.37 34.47 -16.26
CA VAL A 177 3.92 34.34 -16.09
C VAL A 177 3.38 35.60 -15.41
N ALA A 178 2.49 36.32 -16.08
CA ALA A 178 1.90 37.57 -15.56
C ALA A 178 2.93 38.56 -14.99
N GLY A 179 4.12 38.62 -15.58
CA GLY A 179 5.21 39.50 -15.13
C GLY A 179 6.07 38.93 -13.99
N LEU A 180 5.71 37.78 -13.44
CA LEU A 180 6.51 37.04 -12.45
C LEU A 180 7.46 36.05 -13.15
N ARG A 181 8.65 35.88 -12.57
CA ARG A 181 9.60 34.88 -13.02
C ARG A 181 9.48 33.64 -12.14
N ILE A 182 9.00 32.54 -12.71
CA ILE A 182 8.91 31.26 -12.03
C ILE A 182 10.05 30.37 -12.52
N HIS A 183 10.94 29.95 -11.62
CA HIS A 183 12.17 29.23 -11.95
C HIS A 183 11.93 27.74 -12.18
N CYS A 184 12.81 27.14 -12.99
CA CYS A 184 12.99 25.70 -12.99
C CYS A 184 13.71 25.27 -11.71
N TRP A 185 13.45 24.04 -11.26
CA TRP A 185 14.19 23.46 -10.12
C TRP A 185 15.69 23.29 -10.46
N SER A 186 16.02 23.07 -11.73
CA SER A 186 17.40 22.94 -12.22
C SER A 186 18.03 24.32 -12.42
N SER A 187 19.26 24.47 -11.89
CA SER A 187 20.07 25.66 -12.14
C SER A 187 20.61 25.75 -13.58
N VAL A 188 20.66 24.61 -14.28
CA VAL A 188 21.04 24.51 -15.69
C VAL A 188 19.78 24.39 -16.54
N PRO A 189 19.55 25.31 -17.50
CA PRO A 189 18.40 25.22 -18.40
C PRO A 189 18.40 23.91 -19.20
N HIS A 190 17.24 23.25 -19.30
CA HIS A 190 17.12 22.01 -20.08
C HIS A 190 17.15 22.29 -21.60
N GLY A 191 16.79 23.50 -22.04
CA GLY A 191 16.72 23.85 -23.46
C GLY A 191 15.42 23.40 -24.12
N PRO A 192 15.47 23.14 -25.44
CA PRO A 192 14.33 22.57 -26.15
C PRO A 192 14.07 21.13 -25.72
N GLU A 193 12.81 20.79 -25.42
CA GLU A 193 12.37 19.48 -24.93
C GLU A 193 11.08 19.03 -25.62
N SER A 194 10.90 17.72 -25.77
CA SER A 194 9.61 17.07 -26.00
C SER A 194 8.83 16.92 -24.69
N LEU A 195 7.58 16.42 -24.74
CA LEU A 195 6.82 16.13 -23.52
C LEU A 195 7.48 15.02 -22.69
N ARG A 196 8.01 13.97 -23.34
CA ARG A 196 8.73 12.88 -22.69
C ARG A 196 9.94 13.41 -21.92
N GLU A 197 10.82 14.15 -22.60
CA GLU A 197 12.01 14.74 -21.98
C GLU A 197 11.65 15.71 -20.83
N ALA A 198 10.59 16.51 -21.00
CA ALA A 198 10.10 17.40 -19.95
C ALA A 198 9.61 16.63 -18.71
N LEU A 199 9.03 15.42 -18.89
CA LEU A 199 8.63 14.55 -17.78
C LEU A 199 9.85 13.88 -17.14
N GLU A 200 10.81 13.38 -17.93
CA GLU A 200 12.09 12.78 -17.49
C GLU A 200 12.91 13.77 -16.65
N HIS A 201 13.09 14.98 -17.15
CA HIS A 201 13.82 16.05 -16.47
C HIS A 201 13.00 16.76 -15.39
N SER A 202 11.71 16.46 -15.28
CA SER A 202 10.78 17.15 -14.37
C SER A 202 10.76 18.68 -14.56
N CYS A 203 10.81 19.14 -15.81
CA CYS A 203 10.99 20.55 -16.16
C CYS A 203 9.74 21.40 -15.86
N ASN A 204 9.81 22.33 -14.89
CA ASN A 204 8.68 23.20 -14.54
C ASN A 204 8.29 24.16 -15.69
N PRO A 205 9.24 24.88 -16.38
CA PRO A 205 8.91 25.73 -17.50
C PRO A 205 8.13 25.03 -18.62
N SER A 206 8.52 23.81 -18.98
CA SER A 206 7.85 23.03 -20.03
C SER A 206 6.42 22.68 -19.63
N PHE A 207 6.19 22.33 -18.34
CA PHE A 207 4.84 22.07 -17.83
C PHE A 207 3.99 23.34 -17.71
N MET A 208 4.57 24.51 -17.38
CA MET A 208 3.84 25.77 -17.44
C MET A 208 3.37 26.12 -18.86
N GLN A 209 4.23 25.88 -19.87
CA GLN A 209 3.86 26.03 -21.29
C GLN A 209 2.76 25.03 -21.68
N LEU A 210 2.83 23.77 -21.20
CA LEU A 210 1.81 22.75 -21.40
C LEU A 210 0.46 23.17 -20.79
N GLY A 211 0.46 23.61 -19.52
CA GLY A 211 -0.74 24.08 -18.82
C GLY A 211 -1.41 25.25 -19.56
N LYS A 212 -0.60 26.18 -20.07
CA LYS A 212 -1.11 27.29 -20.90
C LYS A 212 -1.77 26.81 -22.20
N LYS A 213 -1.22 25.75 -22.82
CA LYS A 213 -1.83 25.15 -24.02
C LYS A 213 -3.16 24.45 -23.72
N MET A 214 -3.27 23.75 -22.59
CA MET A 214 -4.49 23.03 -22.17
C MET A 214 -5.60 23.99 -21.70
N GLY A 215 -5.23 24.99 -20.90
CA GLY A 215 -6.17 25.91 -20.25
C GLY A 215 -6.86 25.31 -19.02
N ALA A 216 -7.35 26.19 -18.14
CA ALA A 216 -7.95 25.81 -16.86
C ALA A 216 -9.20 24.94 -17.02
N ASP A 217 -10.11 25.30 -17.94
CA ASP A 217 -11.36 24.56 -18.17
C ASP A 217 -11.10 23.09 -18.51
N THR A 218 -10.10 22.83 -19.36
CA THR A 218 -9.73 21.46 -19.74
C THR A 218 -9.18 20.70 -18.54
N MET A 219 -8.24 21.29 -17.81
CA MET A 219 -7.62 20.66 -16.64
C MET A 219 -8.68 20.33 -15.58
N TYR A 220 -9.56 21.27 -15.21
CA TYR A 220 -10.61 21.07 -14.20
C TYR A 220 -11.61 19.99 -14.59
N ARG A 221 -11.97 19.88 -15.86
CA ARG A 221 -12.84 18.81 -16.36
C ARG A 221 -12.26 17.42 -16.07
N TYR A 222 -10.96 17.23 -16.24
CA TYR A 222 -10.30 15.96 -15.92
C TYR A 222 -10.05 15.80 -14.43
N TYR A 223 -9.78 16.87 -13.69
CA TYR A 223 -9.65 16.78 -12.22
C TYR A 223 -10.98 16.34 -11.59
N ASP A 224 -12.10 16.84 -12.06
CA ASP A 224 -13.42 16.36 -11.64
C ASP A 224 -13.65 14.90 -12.07
N ALA A 225 -13.29 14.55 -13.31
CA ALA A 225 -13.41 13.19 -13.80
C ALA A 225 -12.55 12.17 -13.00
N LEU A 226 -11.45 12.59 -12.41
CA LEU A 226 -10.56 11.78 -11.55
C LEU A 226 -10.94 11.82 -10.07
N ASN A 227 -12.06 12.44 -9.69
CA ASN A 227 -12.48 12.69 -8.30
C ASN A 227 -11.44 13.48 -7.48
N LEU A 228 -10.62 14.33 -8.12
CA LEU A 228 -9.64 15.17 -7.42
C LEU A 228 -10.29 16.39 -6.77
N LEU A 229 -11.43 16.87 -7.28
CA LEU A 229 -12.19 17.99 -6.72
C LEU A 229 -13.19 17.55 -5.63
N THR A 230 -13.38 16.24 -5.47
CA THR A 230 -14.29 15.63 -4.51
C THR A 230 -13.59 14.49 -3.79
N LYS A 231 -14.19 13.97 -2.72
CA LYS A 231 -13.69 12.77 -2.04
C LYS A 231 -13.71 11.57 -2.96
N THR A 232 -12.78 10.65 -2.79
CA THR A 232 -12.70 9.41 -3.58
C THR A 232 -13.89 8.49 -3.36
N GLY A 233 -14.52 8.61 -2.18
CA GLY A 233 -15.63 7.76 -1.76
C GLY A 233 -15.17 6.42 -1.18
N VAL A 234 -13.91 6.32 -0.75
CA VAL A 234 -13.44 5.21 0.06
C VAL A 234 -14.25 5.13 1.36
N LYS A 235 -14.70 3.93 1.72
CA LYS A 235 -15.37 3.71 3.01
C LYS A 235 -14.32 3.56 4.12
N ALA A 236 -13.58 4.64 4.38
CA ALA A 236 -12.61 4.77 5.46
C ALA A 236 -12.96 5.98 6.34
N TYR A 237 -12.38 6.01 7.56
CA TYR A 237 -12.64 7.08 8.51
C TYR A 237 -11.97 8.38 8.09
N ALA A 238 -12.71 9.49 8.22
CA ALA A 238 -12.20 10.87 8.09
C ALA A 238 -11.43 11.15 6.80
N GLU A 239 -11.90 10.63 5.65
CA GLU A 239 -11.36 11.05 4.36
C GLU A 239 -11.39 12.59 4.26
N GLU A 240 -10.22 13.23 4.02
CA GLU A 240 -10.10 14.66 3.94
C GLU A 240 -10.53 15.18 2.56
N SER A 241 -10.93 16.42 2.49
CA SER A 241 -11.29 17.09 1.23
C SER A 241 -10.07 17.80 0.65
N ALA A 242 -9.87 17.67 -0.65
CA ALA A 242 -8.86 18.45 -1.36
C ALA A 242 -9.12 19.96 -1.26
N VAL A 243 -8.07 20.75 -1.39
CA VAL A 243 -8.14 22.21 -1.41
C VAL A 243 -7.72 22.71 -2.77
N TRP A 244 -8.66 23.28 -3.51
CA TRP A 244 -8.47 23.81 -4.85
C TRP A 244 -8.87 25.27 -4.94
N TRP A 245 -8.36 25.97 -5.93
CA TRP A 245 -8.91 27.25 -6.36
C TRP A 245 -10.27 27.04 -7.01
N ASP A 246 -11.19 27.99 -6.81
CA ASP A 246 -12.39 28.03 -7.65
C ASP A 246 -11.98 28.31 -9.09
N LEU A 247 -12.58 27.61 -10.08
CA LEU A 247 -12.20 27.75 -11.50
C LEU A 247 -12.23 29.20 -11.99
N ASP A 248 -13.21 29.99 -11.53
CA ASP A 248 -13.36 31.40 -11.89
C ASP A 248 -12.22 32.28 -11.32
N ASP A 249 -11.50 31.82 -10.30
CA ASP A 249 -10.38 32.53 -9.66
C ASP A 249 -9.01 32.08 -10.19
N VAL A 250 -8.96 31.10 -11.11
CA VAL A 250 -7.72 30.61 -11.70
C VAL A 250 -7.17 31.60 -12.72
N GLY A 251 -6.17 32.36 -12.28
CA GLY A 251 -5.39 33.26 -13.15
C GLY A 251 -4.22 32.55 -13.84
N GLU A 252 -3.40 33.34 -14.55
CA GLU A 252 -2.24 32.81 -15.27
C GLU A 252 -1.20 32.16 -14.34
N VAL A 253 -1.04 32.66 -13.12
CA VAL A 253 -0.06 32.18 -12.14
C VAL A 253 -0.54 30.87 -11.54
N GLU A 254 -1.81 30.81 -11.13
CA GLU A 254 -2.44 29.61 -10.60
C GLU A 254 -2.38 28.48 -11.62
N LEU A 255 -2.80 28.75 -12.87
CA LEU A 255 -2.73 27.78 -13.96
C LEU A 255 -1.31 27.24 -14.18
N ALA A 256 -0.32 28.14 -14.18
CA ALA A 256 1.08 27.78 -14.35
C ALA A 256 1.58 26.87 -13.22
N THR A 257 1.30 27.23 -11.96
CA THR A 257 1.76 26.46 -10.79
C THR A 257 1.03 25.12 -10.66
N MET A 258 -0.27 25.07 -10.93
CA MET A 258 -1.06 23.84 -10.96
C MET A 258 -0.58 22.87 -12.04
N SER A 259 -0.03 23.37 -13.17
CA SER A 259 0.47 22.52 -14.22
C SER A 259 1.63 21.61 -13.80
N PHE A 260 2.36 21.98 -12.75
CA PHE A 260 3.46 21.15 -12.18
C PHE A 260 3.20 20.73 -10.73
N GLY A 261 1.95 20.86 -10.23
CA GLY A 261 1.49 20.23 -8.98
C GLY A 261 1.64 21.08 -7.73
N GLN A 262 1.65 22.41 -7.84
CA GLN A 262 1.75 23.33 -6.70
C GLN A 262 0.52 24.24 -6.55
N ARG A 263 0.35 24.81 -5.35
CA ARG A 263 -0.71 25.74 -4.95
C ARG A 263 -2.12 25.15 -4.87
N PHE A 264 -2.21 23.85 -4.70
CA PHE A 264 -3.42 23.16 -4.30
C PHE A 264 -3.02 21.93 -3.47
N ASN A 265 -3.93 21.41 -2.66
CA ASN A 265 -3.65 20.25 -1.83
C ASN A 265 -4.64 19.14 -2.13
N ILE A 266 -4.12 17.92 -2.24
CA ILE A 266 -4.90 16.67 -2.40
C ILE A 266 -4.44 15.63 -1.38
N THR A 267 -5.27 14.64 -1.10
CA THR A 267 -4.84 13.52 -0.27
C THR A 267 -3.89 12.59 -1.05
N PRO A 268 -2.97 11.90 -0.35
CA PRO A 268 -2.18 10.82 -0.96
C PRO A 268 -3.04 9.79 -1.69
N LEU A 269 -4.18 9.41 -1.10
CA LEU A 269 -5.13 8.50 -1.71
C LEU A 269 -5.69 9.02 -3.04
N GLN A 270 -6.04 10.32 -3.13
CA GLN A 270 -6.49 10.92 -4.39
C GLN A 270 -5.40 10.87 -5.46
N LEU A 271 -4.15 11.16 -5.11
CA LEU A 271 -3.03 11.07 -6.05
C LEU A 271 -2.82 9.63 -6.55
N VAL A 272 -2.77 8.65 -5.63
CA VAL A 272 -2.59 7.24 -6.00
C VAL A 272 -3.74 6.76 -6.88
N SER A 273 -4.99 7.09 -6.54
CA SER A 273 -6.17 6.72 -7.34
C SER A 273 -6.15 7.33 -8.75
N ALA A 274 -5.77 8.61 -8.86
CA ALA A 274 -5.68 9.28 -10.15
C ALA A 274 -4.57 8.71 -11.03
N VAL A 275 -3.38 8.44 -10.46
CA VAL A 275 -2.27 7.79 -11.19
C VAL A 275 -2.63 6.35 -11.54
N SER A 276 -3.32 5.62 -10.65
CA SER A 276 -3.85 4.29 -10.94
C SER A 276 -4.77 4.32 -12.17
N ALA A 277 -5.67 5.30 -12.27
CA ALA A 277 -6.52 5.46 -13.45
C ALA A 277 -5.71 5.73 -14.73
N VAL A 278 -4.65 6.54 -14.64
CA VAL A 278 -3.78 6.82 -15.82
C VAL A 278 -3.14 5.52 -16.33
N VAL A 279 -2.71 4.62 -15.46
CA VAL A 279 -1.95 3.41 -15.85
C VAL A 279 -2.81 2.16 -16.01
N ASN A 280 -4.07 2.18 -15.55
CA ASN A 280 -5.06 1.11 -15.64
C ASN A 280 -5.97 1.28 -16.85
N ASP A 281 -5.41 1.29 -18.04
CA ASP A 281 -6.14 1.48 -19.29
C ASP A 281 -7.09 2.70 -19.28
N GLY A 282 -6.83 3.68 -18.42
CA GLY A 282 -7.59 4.91 -18.25
C GLY A 282 -8.83 4.80 -17.38
N THR A 283 -9.05 3.68 -16.71
CA THR A 283 -10.22 3.40 -15.87
C THR A 283 -9.98 3.82 -14.42
N LEU A 284 -10.83 4.70 -13.91
CA LEU A 284 -10.84 5.07 -12.49
C LEU A 284 -11.64 4.03 -11.69
N MET A 285 -10.96 3.35 -10.76
CA MET A 285 -11.58 2.47 -9.79
C MET A 285 -11.89 3.21 -8.50
N ARG A 286 -12.95 2.80 -7.79
CA ARG A 286 -13.21 3.29 -6.44
C ARG A 286 -12.22 2.65 -5.46
N PRO A 287 -11.44 3.44 -4.71
CA PRO A 287 -10.59 2.88 -3.67
C PRO A 287 -11.43 2.14 -2.61
N ARG A 288 -10.94 1.00 -2.17
CA ARG A 288 -11.61 0.21 -1.14
C ARG A 288 -10.62 -0.41 -0.16
N ILE A 289 -11.06 -0.60 1.08
CA ILE A 289 -10.28 -1.19 2.17
C ILE A 289 -10.93 -2.46 2.74
N VAL A 290 -12.20 -2.72 2.39
CA VAL A 290 -12.94 -3.93 2.76
C VAL A 290 -13.36 -4.66 1.51
N LYS A 291 -13.05 -5.96 1.44
CA LYS A 291 -13.39 -6.83 0.29
C LYS A 291 -14.49 -7.84 0.56
N GLU A 292 -14.69 -8.23 1.84
CA GLU A 292 -15.73 -9.22 2.19
C GLU A 292 -16.35 -8.91 3.54
N ILE A 293 -17.60 -9.31 3.71
CA ILE A 293 -18.34 -9.32 4.97
C ILE A 293 -18.72 -10.77 5.28
N ILE A 294 -18.35 -11.26 6.44
CA ILE A 294 -18.65 -12.63 6.90
C ILE A 294 -19.69 -12.55 8.02
N ASN A 295 -20.86 -13.10 7.78
CA ASN A 295 -21.91 -13.21 8.81
C ASN A 295 -21.42 -14.13 9.94
N ALA A 296 -21.46 -13.63 11.18
CA ALA A 296 -20.95 -14.37 12.33
C ALA A 296 -21.88 -15.52 12.79
N ASP A 297 -23.16 -15.50 12.42
CA ASP A 297 -24.15 -16.50 12.86
C ASP A 297 -24.14 -17.75 11.96
N ASP A 298 -24.03 -17.57 10.65
CA ASP A 298 -24.11 -18.67 9.67
C ASP A 298 -22.84 -18.85 8.82
N GLY A 299 -21.86 -17.95 8.93
CA GLY A 299 -20.61 -17.99 8.18
C GLY A 299 -20.77 -17.63 6.69
N SER A 300 -21.91 -17.12 6.28
CA SER A 300 -22.10 -16.69 4.89
C SER A 300 -21.21 -15.51 4.55
N VAL A 301 -20.62 -15.52 3.34
CA VAL A 301 -19.68 -14.51 2.85
C VAL A 301 -20.38 -13.65 1.80
N THR A 302 -20.35 -12.34 2.01
CA THR A 302 -20.74 -11.35 1.00
C THR A 302 -19.50 -10.69 0.46
N THR A 303 -19.13 -10.97 -0.79
CA THR A 303 -18.02 -10.31 -1.48
C THR A 303 -18.44 -8.93 -1.98
N LEU A 304 -17.63 -7.93 -1.69
CA LEU A 304 -17.79 -6.58 -2.23
C LEU A 304 -16.92 -6.51 -3.48
N GLU A 305 -17.54 -6.50 -4.66
CA GLU A 305 -16.82 -6.47 -5.93
C GLU A 305 -16.12 -5.11 -6.14
N PRO A 306 -14.98 -5.07 -6.87
CA PRO A 306 -14.37 -3.82 -7.32
C PRO A 306 -15.35 -2.97 -8.11
N GLU A 307 -15.37 -1.67 -7.86
CA GLU A 307 -16.28 -0.73 -8.51
C GLU A 307 -15.52 0.14 -9.52
N GLU A 308 -15.83 -0.04 -10.80
CA GLU A 308 -15.41 0.86 -11.86
C GLU A 308 -16.24 2.16 -11.79
N VAL A 309 -15.58 3.29 -11.50
CA VAL A 309 -16.28 4.59 -11.39
C VAL A 309 -16.56 5.15 -12.78
N ARG A 310 -15.52 5.24 -13.60
CA ARG A 310 -15.64 5.74 -15.01
C ARG A 310 -14.36 5.50 -15.80
N GLN A 311 -14.49 5.50 -17.13
CA GLN A 311 -13.38 5.63 -18.06
C GLN A 311 -13.00 7.11 -18.18
N VAL A 312 -11.77 7.49 -17.85
CA VAL A 312 -11.28 8.89 -17.91
C VAL A 312 -10.38 9.11 -19.12
N PHE A 313 -9.48 8.17 -19.39
CA PHE A 313 -8.54 8.22 -20.50
C PHE A 313 -8.73 7.03 -21.43
N SER A 314 -8.30 7.17 -22.67
CA SER A 314 -8.24 6.06 -23.62
C SER A 314 -7.13 5.06 -23.21
N LYS A 315 -7.26 3.83 -23.68
CA LYS A 315 -6.21 2.81 -23.53
C LYS A 315 -4.90 3.20 -24.20
N GLU A 316 -4.99 3.96 -25.27
CA GLU A 316 -3.84 4.50 -26.01
C GLU A 316 -3.06 5.48 -25.15
N THR A 317 -3.75 6.46 -24.55
CA THR A 317 -3.16 7.42 -23.61
C THR A 317 -2.52 6.71 -22.43
N SER A 318 -3.23 5.73 -21.84
CA SER A 318 -2.71 4.93 -20.72
C SER A 318 -1.42 4.19 -21.11
N LYS A 319 -1.40 3.52 -22.26
CA LYS A 319 -0.21 2.83 -22.76
C LYS A 319 0.95 3.80 -22.97
N THR A 320 0.70 4.93 -23.64
CA THR A 320 1.72 5.95 -23.88
C THR A 320 2.28 6.51 -22.58
N MET A 321 1.42 6.74 -21.58
CA MET A 321 1.86 7.20 -20.27
C MET A 321 2.72 6.17 -19.54
N ARG A 322 2.41 4.87 -19.61
CA ARG A 322 3.26 3.82 -19.06
C ARG A 322 4.66 3.85 -19.67
N GLU A 323 4.77 3.95 -21.01
CA GLU A 323 6.05 4.06 -21.71
C GLU A 323 6.85 5.31 -21.30
N MET A 324 6.17 6.45 -21.09
CA MET A 324 6.80 7.67 -20.60
C MET A 324 7.23 7.58 -19.14
N LEU A 325 6.47 6.90 -18.29
CA LEU A 325 6.84 6.68 -16.88
C LEU A 325 8.03 5.73 -16.74
N GLU A 326 8.15 4.74 -17.62
CA GLU A 326 9.33 3.88 -17.69
C GLU A 326 10.58 4.70 -18.05
N SER A 327 10.50 5.58 -19.07
CA SER A 327 11.64 6.41 -19.45
C SER A 327 12.12 7.34 -18.33
N VAL A 328 11.21 7.82 -17.45
CA VAL A 328 11.61 8.59 -16.25
C VAL A 328 12.52 7.78 -15.32
N VAL A 329 12.28 6.48 -15.19
CA VAL A 329 13.09 5.59 -14.34
C VAL A 329 14.38 5.17 -15.05
N VAL A 330 14.34 4.95 -16.36
CA VAL A 330 15.52 4.52 -17.13
C VAL A 330 16.47 5.69 -17.39
N ASP A 331 15.98 6.82 -17.88
CA ASP A 331 16.78 7.94 -18.39
C ASP A 331 16.68 9.20 -17.52
N GLY A 332 15.60 9.35 -16.75
CA GLY A 332 15.24 10.58 -16.04
C GLY A 332 15.63 10.63 -14.56
N THR A 333 14.85 11.41 -13.82
CA THR A 333 15.04 11.68 -12.38
C THR A 333 14.61 10.52 -11.47
N GLY A 334 14.08 9.44 -12.03
CA GLY A 334 13.55 8.28 -11.30
C GLY A 334 14.49 7.09 -11.15
N LYS A 335 15.76 7.19 -11.56
CA LYS A 335 16.73 6.05 -11.64
C LYS A 335 16.87 5.23 -10.37
N HIS A 336 16.74 5.86 -9.21
CA HIS A 336 16.86 5.17 -7.90
C HIS A 336 15.63 4.34 -7.52
N ALA A 337 14.54 4.40 -8.30
CA ALA A 337 13.38 3.53 -8.13
C ALA A 337 13.45 2.26 -8.99
N ALA A 338 14.52 2.08 -9.79
CA ALA A 338 14.71 0.89 -10.61
C ALA A 338 14.85 -0.36 -9.73
N VAL A 339 14.25 -1.47 -10.19
CA VAL A 339 14.36 -2.79 -9.55
C VAL A 339 14.89 -3.77 -10.59
N THR A 340 15.97 -4.44 -10.25
CA THR A 340 16.59 -5.44 -11.13
C THR A 340 15.57 -6.53 -11.50
N GLY A 341 15.47 -6.83 -12.79
CA GLY A 341 14.54 -7.84 -13.31
C GLY A 341 13.08 -7.42 -13.46
N TYR A 342 12.75 -6.15 -13.22
CA TYR A 342 11.38 -5.65 -13.39
C TYR A 342 11.36 -4.31 -14.12
N SER A 343 10.36 -4.12 -14.98
CA SER A 343 10.12 -2.84 -15.64
C SER A 343 9.32 -1.94 -14.71
N ILE A 344 9.96 -0.89 -14.24
CA ILE A 344 9.39 0.08 -13.29
C ILE A 344 9.16 1.39 -14.00
N GLY A 345 7.99 1.97 -13.87
CA GLY A 345 7.71 3.35 -14.21
C GLY A 345 7.50 4.20 -12.98
N GLY A 346 7.65 5.50 -13.07
CA GLY A 346 7.38 6.35 -11.93
C GLY A 346 7.71 7.81 -12.11
N LYS A 347 7.50 8.60 -11.04
CA LYS A 347 7.80 10.04 -11.03
C LYS A 347 8.18 10.51 -9.63
N SER A 348 9.29 11.25 -9.57
CA SER A 348 9.71 11.96 -8.37
C SER A 348 8.92 13.26 -8.18
N GLY A 349 8.64 13.61 -6.94
CA GLY A 349 8.11 14.90 -6.52
C GLY A 349 9.00 15.53 -5.46
N THR A 350 9.14 16.82 -5.53
CA THR A 350 9.73 17.64 -4.48
C THR A 350 8.86 18.87 -4.36
N THR A 351 8.26 19.06 -3.20
CA THR A 351 7.47 20.26 -2.89
C THR A 351 8.37 21.22 -2.14
N GLU A 352 8.46 22.44 -2.61
CA GLU A 352 9.27 23.49 -2.00
C GLU A 352 8.37 24.45 -1.21
N PRO A 353 8.87 25.02 -0.08
CA PRO A 353 8.18 26.14 0.56
C PRO A 353 7.95 27.30 -0.41
N LEU A 354 6.79 27.97 -0.31
CA LEU A 354 6.39 29.03 -1.25
C LEU A 354 7.31 30.25 -1.26
N SER A 355 8.11 30.46 -0.20
CA SER A 355 9.15 31.51 -0.13
C SER A 355 10.26 31.10 0.84
N GLU A 356 11.49 31.62 0.63
CA GLU A 356 12.62 31.45 1.57
C GLU A 356 12.35 32.00 3.00
N ASN A 357 11.25 32.73 3.20
CA ASN A 357 10.87 33.35 4.47
C ASN A 357 9.63 32.66 5.10
N GLU A 358 9.09 31.62 4.50
CA GLU A 358 8.01 30.82 5.07
C GLU A 358 8.59 29.62 5.79
N ASP A 359 8.09 29.31 7.00
CA ASP A 359 8.40 28.09 7.77
C ASP A 359 7.79 26.84 7.08
N GLY A 360 7.95 26.74 5.75
CA GLY A 360 7.49 25.62 4.96
C GLY A 360 8.49 24.47 4.96
N ILE A 361 8.01 23.25 4.95
CA ILE A 361 8.82 22.04 4.90
C ILE A 361 8.93 21.53 3.45
N TYR A 362 10.08 20.93 3.12
CA TYR A 362 10.21 20.16 1.90
C TYR A 362 9.49 18.81 2.03
N ILE A 363 8.82 18.37 0.96
CA ILE A 363 8.27 17.03 0.89
C ILE A 363 8.94 16.30 -0.28
N ALA A 364 9.73 15.29 0.06
CA ALA A 364 10.37 14.43 -0.91
C ALA A 364 9.47 13.22 -1.19
N SER A 365 8.96 13.09 -2.43
CA SER A 365 8.03 12.02 -2.76
C SER A 365 8.42 11.27 -4.05
N PHE A 366 7.94 10.04 -4.16
CA PHE A 366 8.03 9.24 -5.38
C PHE A 366 6.78 8.39 -5.53
N ILE A 367 6.20 8.38 -6.75
CA ILE A 367 5.15 7.44 -7.11
C ILE A 367 5.70 6.47 -8.15
N GLY A 368 5.66 5.17 -7.82
CA GLY A 368 6.11 4.07 -8.66
C GLY A 368 4.95 3.22 -9.17
N VAL A 369 5.11 2.65 -10.34
CA VAL A 369 4.15 1.77 -11.01
C VAL A 369 4.88 0.52 -11.47
N ALA A 370 4.37 -0.65 -11.15
CA ALA A 370 5.03 -1.91 -11.48
C ALA A 370 4.08 -3.11 -11.62
N PRO A 371 4.39 -4.09 -12.52
CA PRO A 371 5.27 -3.92 -13.67
C PRO A 371 4.63 -2.97 -14.70
N ILE A 372 5.44 -2.27 -15.50
CA ILE A 372 4.89 -1.19 -16.34
C ILE A 372 4.04 -1.71 -17.51
N GLU A 373 4.28 -2.92 -17.99
CA GLU A 373 3.52 -3.53 -19.07
C GLU A 373 2.07 -3.85 -18.67
N SER A 374 1.87 -4.31 -17.43
CA SER A 374 0.56 -4.64 -16.85
C SER A 374 0.58 -4.34 -15.35
N PRO A 375 0.37 -3.08 -14.96
CA PRO A 375 0.52 -2.68 -13.57
C PRO A 375 -0.30 -3.51 -12.58
N GLU A 376 0.39 -4.07 -11.58
CA GLU A 376 -0.21 -4.81 -10.46
C GLU A 376 -0.24 -3.94 -9.20
N VAL A 377 0.69 -2.98 -9.09
CA VAL A 377 0.74 -2.05 -7.96
C VAL A 377 1.14 -0.65 -8.38
N VAL A 378 0.57 0.33 -7.68
CA VAL A 378 1.00 1.72 -7.61
C VAL A 378 1.45 1.99 -6.18
N VAL A 379 2.68 2.48 -6.02
CA VAL A 379 3.31 2.74 -4.72
C VAL A 379 3.63 4.22 -4.60
N LEU A 380 3.10 4.89 -3.59
CA LEU A 380 3.47 6.25 -3.22
C LEU A 380 4.27 6.23 -1.92
N VAL A 381 5.40 6.92 -1.91
CA VAL A 381 6.16 7.26 -0.70
C VAL A 381 6.34 8.76 -0.65
N ALA A 382 6.10 9.37 0.52
CA ALA A 382 6.40 10.78 0.76
C ALA A 382 7.06 10.94 2.14
N ILE A 383 8.22 11.56 2.17
CA ILE A 383 9.03 11.83 3.36
C ILE A 383 8.95 13.34 3.63
N TYR A 384 8.52 13.71 4.83
CA TYR A 384 8.27 15.09 5.22
C TYR A 384 9.48 15.67 5.93
N ASP A 385 10.00 16.78 5.38
CA ASP A 385 11.11 17.53 5.93
C ASP A 385 12.40 16.70 6.12
N PRO A 386 12.91 16.04 5.06
CA PRO A 386 14.17 15.33 5.15
C PRO A 386 15.32 16.32 5.37
N GLN A 387 16.19 16.02 6.36
CA GLN A 387 17.30 16.88 6.81
C GLN A 387 18.68 16.24 6.59
N ASP A 388 18.76 15.17 5.79
CA ASP A 388 20.05 14.56 5.48
C ASP A 388 20.87 15.44 4.52
N GLU A 389 22.14 15.72 4.90
CA GLU A 389 23.03 16.57 4.11
C GLU A 389 23.45 15.91 2.78
N ASP A 390 23.51 14.59 2.72
CA ASP A 390 23.99 13.83 1.56
C ASP A 390 22.91 13.68 0.49
N ASN A 391 21.66 13.38 0.87
CA ASN A 391 20.53 13.18 -0.02
C ASN A 391 19.72 14.45 -0.29
N GLY A 392 19.84 15.44 0.59
CA GLY A 392 19.06 16.67 0.52
C GLY A 392 17.56 16.41 0.62
N HIS A 393 16.78 17.10 -0.22
CA HIS A 393 15.31 17.03 -0.20
C HIS A 393 14.70 16.54 -1.54
N GLN A 394 15.53 15.98 -2.43
CA GLN A 394 15.05 15.56 -3.74
C GLN A 394 14.31 14.22 -3.66
N GLY A 395 13.04 14.17 -4.11
CA GLY A 395 12.22 12.97 -4.05
C GLY A 395 12.82 11.74 -4.74
N GLY A 396 13.54 11.93 -5.84
CA GLY A 396 14.23 10.83 -6.53
C GLY A 396 15.37 10.20 -5.71
N LEU A 397 16.04 10.97 -4.84
CA LEU A 397 17.13 10.48 -3.98
C LEU A 397 16.63 9.97 -2.63
N VAL A 398 15.58 10.58 -2.07
CA VAL A 398 15.04 10.25 -0.75
C VAL A 398 13.96 9.16 -0.83
N ALA A 399 12.95 9.34 -1.67
CA ALA A 399 11.80 8.43 -1.75
C ALA A 399 11.94 7.36 -2.85
N GLY A 400 12.70 7.62 -3.92
CA GLY A 400 12.93 6.66 -5.00
C GLY A 400 13.51 5.31 -4.53
N PRO A 401 14.61 5.30 -3.73
CA PRO A 401 15.17 4.07 -3.17
C PRO A 401 14.17 3.28 -2.31
N VAL A 402 13.30 3.97 -1.56
CA VAL A 402 12.28 3.32 -0.72
C VAL A 402 11.25 2.59 -1.59
N VAL A 403 10.81 3.22 -2.68
CA VAL A 403 9.91 2.57 -3.65
C VAL A 403 10.59 1.35 -4.29
N SER A 404 11.87 1.45 -4.65
CA SER A 404 12.66 0.31 -5.15
C SER A 404 12.70 -0.85 -4.15
N GLN A 405 13.00 -0.57 -2.89
CA GLN A 405 13.04 -1.58 -1.82
C GLN A 405 11.68 -2.24 -1.60
N ILE A 406 10.60 -1.46 -1.53
CA ILE A 406 9.23 -1.99 -1.41
C ILE A 406 8.91 -2.89 -2.60
N LEU A 407 9.12 -2.42 -3.83
CA LEU A 407 8.80 -3.18 -5.04
C LEU A 407 9.65 -4.44 -5.18
N SER A 408 10.91 -4.43 -4.74
CA SER A 408 11.80 -5.60 -4.80
C SER A 408 11.30 -6.78 -3.96
N GLU A 409 10.56 -6.52 -2.87
CA GLU A 409 9.94 -7.57 -2.05
C GLU A 409 8.48 -7.85 -2.45
N VAL A 410 7.72 -6.82 -2.84
CA VAL A 410 6.29 -6.94 -3.15
C VAL A 410 6.04 -7.65 -4.49
N LEU A 411 6.82 -7.35 -5.55
CA LEU A 411 6.60 -7.95 -6.87
C LEU A 411 6.77 -9.47 -6.89
N PRO A 412 7.85 -10.04 -6.32
CA PRO A 412 7.97 -11.50 -6.19
C PRO A 412 6.85 -12.11 -5.33
N TYR A 413 6.44 -11.43 -4.26
CA TYR A 413 5.35 -11.90 -3.39
C TYR A 413 4.01 -12.00 -4.16
N LEU A 414 3.72 -11.02 -5.02
CA LEU A 414 2.54 -11.03 -5.89
C LEU A 414 2.65 -12.02 -7.07
N GLY A 415 3.79 -12.71 -7.20
CA GLY A 415 4.03 -13.67 -8.27
C GLY A 415 4.32 -13.02 -9.63
N VAL A 416 4.71 -11.76 -9.65
CA VAL A 416 5.13 -11.07 -10.88
C VAL A 416 6.45 -11.69 -11.36
N ALA A 417 6.47 -12.18 -12.60
CA ALA A 417 7.66 -12.80 -13.16
C ALA A 417 8.77 -11.75 -13.39
N SER A 418 9.99 -12.09 -12.99
CA SER A 418 11.17 -11.27 -13.34
C SER A 418 11.50 -11.42 -14.83
N ASN A 419 11.90 -10.30 -15.47
CA ASN A 419 12.37 -10.26 -16.85
C ASN A 419 13.81 -10.77 -17.02
N GLU A 420 14.53 -10.99 -15.92
CA GLU A 420 15.86 -11.60 -15.95
C GLU A 420 15.77 -13.12 -15.92
N GLU A 421 16.60 -13.79 -16.75
CA GLU A 421 16.93 -15.18 -16.46
C GLU A 421 17.58 -15.23 -15.07
N PRO A 422 17.21 -16.19 -14.20
CA PRO A 422 17.71 -16.22 -12.83
C PRO A 422 19.24 -16.22 -12.82
N THR A 423 19.82 -15.04 -12.58
CA THR A 423 21.21 -14.93 -12.18
C THR A 423 21.27 -15.39 -10.73
N GLU A 424 22.11 -16.40 -10.47
CA GLU A 424 22.39 -16.91 -9.12
C GLU A 424 23.03 -15.82 -8.27
N ASP A 425 22.23 -14.91 -7.70
CA ASP A 425 22.69 -14.04 -6.62
C ASP A 425 22.47 -14.76 -5.28
N GLU A 426 23.58 -15.34 -4.80
CA GLU A 426 23.67 -16.19 -3.60
C GLU A 426 23.50 -15.45 -2.25
N ASP A 427 23.13 -14.17 -2.18
CA ASP A 427 23.26 -13.36 -0.95
C ASP A 427 21.96 -12.78 -0.36
N SER A 428 20.77 -13.28 -0.71
CA SER A 428 19.55 -12.89 0.03
C SER A 428 19.20 -13.92 1.11
N PRO A 429 19.21 -13.57 2.41
CA PRO A 429 18.93 -14.52 3.50
C PRO A 429 17.46 -14.97 3.58
N TYR A 430 16.56 -14.50 2.70
CA TYR A 430 15.12 -14.78 2.73
C TYR A 430 14.50 -15.04 1.34
N ALA A 431 15.29 -15.49 0.36
CA ALA A 431 14.76 -15.83 -0.97
C ALA A 431 13.73 -16.97 -0.86
N THR A 432 12.48 -16.69 -1.16
CA THR A 432 11.46 -17.73 -1.37
C THR A 432 11.53 -18.22 -2.79
N THR A 433 11.67 -19.53 -2.98
CA THR A 433 11.68 -20.16 -4.30
C THR A 433 10.38 -20.93 -4.52
N THR A 434 9.72 -20.72 -5.67
CA THR A 434 8.52 -21.50 -6.04
C THR A 434 8.90 -22.94 -6.28
N LEU A 435 8.26 -23.87 -5.54
CA LEU A 435 8.52 -25.29 -5.64
C LEU A 435 8.19 -25.84 -7.05
N LYS A 436 9.18 -26.36 -7.75
CA LYS A 436 8.99 -27.02 -9.06
C LYS A 436 8.24 -28.34 -8.94
N ASP A 437 7.41 -28.65 -9.92
CA ASP A 437 6.79 -29.96 -10.03
C ASP A 437 7.81 -31.00 -10.47
N VAL A 438 8.05 -31.99 -9.62
CA VAL A 438 8.97 -33.11 -9.85
C VAL A 438 8.24 -34.43 -9.98
N THR A 439 6.91 -34.43 -10.12
CA THR A 439 6.14 -35.68 -10.39
C THR A 439 6.55 -36.31 -11.72
N ASN A 440 6.54 -37.61 -11.77
CA ASN A 440 6.97 -38.43 -12.93
C ASN A 440 8.45 -38.29 -13.33
N LYS A 441 9.31 -37.72 -12.49
CA LYS A 441 10.77 -37.75 -12.68
C LYS A 441 11.41 -38.92 -11.94
N THR A 442 12.63 -39.26 -12.31
CA THR A 442 13.40 -40.25 -11.54
C THR A 442 13.81 -39.62 -10.18
N ALA A 443 14.02 -40.47 -9.16
CA ALA A 443 14.46 -40.03 -7.85
C ALA A 443 15.67 -39.08 -7.91
N LYS A 444 16.64 -39.42 -8.74
CA LYS A 444 17.88 -38.67 -8.92
C LYS A 444 17.63 -37.30 -9.56
N GLU A 445 16.77 -37.23 -10.57
CA GLU A 445 16.42 -35.97 -11.24
C GLU A 445 15.61 -35.07 -10.34
N ALA A 446 14.66 -35.63 -9.58
CA ALA A 446 13.85 -34.84 -8.65
C ALA A 446 14.68 -34.25 -7.49
N ILE A 447 15.58 -35.08 -6.93
CA ILE A 447 16.50 -34.63 -5.89
C ILE A 447 17.37 -33.46 -6.42
N SER A 448 17.98 -33.64 -7.60
CA SER A 448 18.84 -32.61 -8.19
C SER A 448 18.11 -31.29 -8.41
N ILE A 449 16.86 -31.35 -8.91
CA ILE A 449 16.05 -30.16 -9.17
C ILE A 449 15.68 -29.42 -7.87
N LEU A 450 15.43 -30.15 -6.79
CA LEU A 450 15.02 -29.56 -5.52
C LEU A 450 16.22 -29.10 -4.67
N GLU A 451 17.33 -29.84 -4.72
CA GLU A 451 18.59 -29.42 -4.10
C GLU A 451 19.16 -28.16 -4.77
N GLU A 452 19.05 -28.03 -6.10
CA GLU A 452 19.39 -26.82 -6.85
C GLU A 452 18.51 -25.62 -6.44
N GLN A 453 17.34 -25.87 -5.88
CA GLN A 453 16.45 -24.83 -5.33
C GLN A 453 16.69 -24.54 -3.82
N GLY A 454 17.71 -25.16 -3.21
CA GLY A 454 18.04 -24.95 -1.80
C GLY A 454 17.23 -25.79 -0.80
N PHE A 455 16.47 -26.81 -1.27
CA PHE A 455 15.65 -27.64 -0.39
C PHE A 455 16.38 -28.91 0.06
N GLU A 456 16.19 -29.34 1.32
CA GLU A 456 16.59 -30.66 1.80
C GLU A 456 15.57 -31.72 1.36
N VAL A 457 16.03 -32.77 0.64
CA VAL A 457 15.16 -33.78 0.03
C VAL A 457 15.28 -35.13 0.74
N SER A 458 14.16 -35.71 1.17
CA SER A 458 14.07 -37.07 1.72
C SER A 458 13.19 -37.96 0.83
N MET A 459 13.65 -39.20 0.52
CA MET A 459 13.23 -39.99 -0.66
C MET A 459 11.86 -40.66 -0.64
N GLY A 460 11.18 -40.60 -1.81
CA GLY A 460 10.05 -41.38 -2.27
C GLY A 460 9.20 -40.66 -3.35
N ILE A 461 9.18 -41.03 -4.64
CA ILE A 461 8.68 -40.17 -5.73
C ILE A 461 7.51 -40.75 -6.54
N THR A 462 6.31 -40.82 -6.00
CA THR A 462 5.04 -40.88 -6.76
C THR A 462 4.14 -39.71 -6.38
N ASP A 463 4.46 -39.05 -5.27
CA ASP A 463 3.72 -37.90 -4.73
C ASP A 463 4.68 -37.07 -3.89
N GLN A 464 4.31 -35.80 -3.61
CA GLN A 464 5.07 -34.91 -2.74
C GLN A 464 4.17 -34.26 -1.70
N VAL A 465 4.70 -34.05 -0.50
CA VAL A 465 4.02 -33.31 0.59
C VAL A 465 4.99 -32.26 1.12
N PRO A 466 4.62 -30.97 1.07
CA PRO A 466 3.39 -30.37 0.51
C PRO A 466 3.28 -30.47 -1.01
N LYS A 467 2.09 -30.18 -1.54
CA LYS A 467 1.83 -30.21 -2.98
C LYS A 467 2.58 -29.09 -3.71
N ALA A 468 2.87 -29.32 -5.02
CA ALA A 468 3.45 -28.27 -5.87
C ALA A 468 2.64 -26.98 -5.83
N GLY A 469 3.32 -25.82 -5.83
CA GLY A 469 2.70 -24.51 -5.71
C GLY A 469 2.42 -24.05 -4.26
N THR A 470 2.77 -24.84 -3.23
CA THR A 470 2.65 -24.42 -1.83
C THR A 470 3.79 -23.46 -1.47
N PRO A 471 3.50 -22.22 -1.03
CA PRO A 471 4.53 -21.31 -0.53
C PRO A 471 5.13 -21.86 0.77
N LEU A 472 6.45 -21.93 0.84
CA LEU A 472 7.18 -22.48 1.98
C LEU A 472 8.33 -21.56 2.36
N ILE A 473 8.61 -21.46 3.66
CA ILE A 473 9.81 -20.78 4.16
C ILE A 473 11.05 -21.65 3.89
N GLU A 474 12.21 -21.03 3.75
CA GLU A 474 13.48 -21.71 3.57
C GLU A 474 13.75 -22.74 4.68
N GLY A 475 14.31 -23.90 4.32
CA GLY A 475 14.53 -25.02 5.24
C GLY A 475 13.28 -25.83 5.60
N SER A 476 12.17 -25.66 4.87
CA SER A 476 10.98 -26.52 4.99
C SER A 476 11.27 -27.96 4.54
N VAL A 477 10.58 -28.90 5.18
CA VAL A 477 10.71 -30.34 4.89
C VAL A 477 9.76 -30.73 3.76
N ILE A 478 10.32 -31.31 2.67
CA ILE A 478 9.53 -31.85 1.56
C ILE A 478 9.70 -33.36 1.51
N LYS A 479 8.58 -34.07 1.59
CA LYS A 479 8.53 -35.53 1.45
C LYS A 479 8.19 -35.92 0.04
N LEU A 480 8.98 -36.83 -0.52
CA LEU A 480 8.79 -37.41 -1.86
C LEU A 480 8.52 -38.90 -1.76
N TYR A 481 7.56 -39.42 -2.52
CA TYR A 481 7.12 -40.81 -2.48
C TYR A 481 7.38 -41.54 -3.82
N THR A 482 7.74 -42.84 -3.80
CA THR A 482 7.95 -43.68 -5.00
C THR A 482 6.90 -44.78 -5.13
N LYS A 483 6.75 -45.36 -6.35
CA LYS A 483 5.84 -46.49 -6.62
C LYS A 483 6.15 -47.78 -5.83
N GLU A 484 7.38 -47.93 -5.39
CA GLU A 484 7.84 -49.15 -4.70
C GLU A 484 7.70 -49.04 -3.19
N ASN A 485 7.53 -47.84 -2.66
CA ASN A 485 7.40 -47.62 -1.24
C ASN A 485 6.38 -46.50 -0.97
N ASP A 486 5.10 -46.84 -1.05
CA ASP A 486 3.98 -45.96 -0.73
C ASP A 486 3.65 -45.96 0.78
N THR A 487 4.61 -46.34 1.62
CA THR A 487 4.45 -46.28 3.07
C THR A 487 4.55 -44.83 3.51
N ARG A 488 3.42 -44.16 3.59
CA ARG A 488 3.32 -42.80 4.10
C ARG A 488 3.71 -42.78 5.57
N ILE A 489 4.74 -42.02 5.89
CA ILE A 489 5.21 -41.86 7.25
C ILE A 489 4.29 -40.85 7.93
N SER A 490 3.57 -41.30 8.93
CA SER A 490 2.71 -40.43 9.73
C SER A 490 3.46 -39.94 10.98
N THR A 491 3.21 -38.71 11.33
CA THR A 491 3.70 -38.09 12.56
C THR A 491 2.55 -37.45 13.32
N THR A 492 2.78 -37.14 14.59
CA THR A 492 1.76 -36.53 15.44
C THR A 492 2.01 -35.04 15.56
N VAL A 493 0.98 -34.24 15.32
CA VAL A 493 1.05 -32.78 15.47
C VAL A 493 1.33 -32.44 16.94
N PRO A 494 2.43 -31.71 17.25
CA PRO A 494 2.77 -31.37 18.63
C PRO A 494 1.84 -30.27 19.16
N ASN A 495 1.79 -30.14 20.50
CA ASN A 495 1.11 -29.03 21.13
C ASN A 495 1.96 -27.76 20.99
N LEU A 496 1.46 -26.79 20.27
CA LEU A 496 2.14 -25.51 20.03
C LEU A 496 1.59 -24.38 20.91
N LYS A 497 0.45 -24.58 21.57
CA LYS A 497 -0.23 -23.55 22.36
C LYS A 497 0.69 -22.91 23.40
N GLY A 498 0.75 -21.59 23.40
CA GLY A 498 1.61 -20.80 24.29
C GLY A 498 3.07 -20.65 23.83
N MET A 499 3.46 -21.29 22.73
CA MET A 499 4.82 -21.15 22.17
C MET A 499 4.96 -19.85 21.39
N GLY A 500 6.14 -19.22 21.45
CA GLY A 500 6.53 -18.17 20.51
C GLY A 500 6.83 -18.75 19.12
N ILE A 501 6.94 -17.88 18.10
CA ILE A 501 7.11 -18.28 16.69
C ILE A 501 8.29 -19.25 16.50
N ALA A 502 9.48 -18.90 17.00
CA ALA A 502 10.68 -19.74 16.87
C ALA A 502 10.52 -21.10 17.56
N GLN A 503 9.84 -21.16 18.71
CA GLN A 503 9.58 -22.41 19.42
C GLN A 503 8.60 -23.30 18.64
N ALA A 504 7.54 -22.71 18.07
CA ALA A 504 6.56 -23.44 17.25
C ALA A 504 7.20 -24.02 15.98
N ILE A 505 8.04 -23.24 15.29
CA ILE A 505 8.82 -23.70 14.12
C ILE A 505 9.69 -24.90 14.50
N ASN A 506 10.45 -24.79 15.58
CA ASN A 506 11.34 -25.86 16.02
C ASN A 506 10.58 -27.13 16.45
N ALA A 507 9.44 -26.96 17.12
CA ALA A 507 8.60 -28.10 17.55
C ALA A 507 8.00 -28.84 16.33
N LEU A 508 7.58 -28.13 15.29
CA LEU A 508 7.07 -28.71 14.06
C LEU A 508 8.21 -29.36 13.25
N LYS A 509 9.34 -28.69 13.11
CA LYS A 509 10.53 -29.23 12.42
C LYS A 509 11.01 -30.54 13.06
N ALA A 510 10.99 -30.66 14.38
CA ALA A 510 11.33 -31.91 15.08
C ALA A 510 10.37 -33.08 14.79
N LYS A 511 9.21 -32.80 14.18
CA LYS A 511 8.19 -33.78 13.74
C LYS A 511 8.12 -33.90 12.22
N ASN A 512 9.07 -33.30 11.49
CA ASN A 512 9.06 -33.21 10.04
C ASN A 512 7.77 -32.57 9.49
N LEU A 513 7.23 -31.59 10.19
CA LEU A 513 6.06 -30.79 9.80
C LEU A 513 6.48 -29.38 9.42
N ASN A 514 5.70 -28.76 8.54
CA ASN A 514 5.87 -27.38 8.13
C ASN A 514 4.89 -26.46 8.86
N ILE A 515 5.16 -25.16 8.84
CA ILE A 515 4.32 -24.13 9.47
C ILE A 515 3.79 -23.15 8.43
N ARG A 516 2.54 -22.75 8.58
CA ARG A 516 2.02 -21.51 8.03
C ARG A 516 1.67 -20.61 9.20
N ILE A 517 2.26 -19.42 9.21
CA ILE A 517 2.10 -18.44 10.28
C ILE A 517 0.92 -17.54 9.96
N GLU A 518 -0.03 -17.45 10.88
CA GLU A 518 -1.12 -16.48 10.87
C GLU A 518 -0.97 -15.57 12.09
N GLY A 519 -0.84 -14.26 11.86
CA GLY A 519 -0.51 -13.26 12.88
C GLY A 519 1.00 -12.96 12.93
N THR A 520 1.36 -11.76 13.39
CA THR A 520 2.71 -11.20 13.26
C THR A 520 3.56 -11.31 14.53
N SER A 521 2.94 -11.54 15.71
CA SER A 521 3.67 -11.57 17.00
C SER A 521 2.88 -12.27 18.10
N GLY A 522 3.57 -12.59 19.21
CA GLY A 522 2.96 -13.15 20.42
C GLY A 522 3.13 -14.67 20.52
N ILE A 523 2.14 -15.31 21.11
CA ILE A 523 2.14 -16.76 21.37
C ILE A 523 1.05 -17.46 20.55
N VAL A 524 1.25 -18.75 20.29
CA VAL A 524 0.26 -19.60 19.63
C VAL A 524 -1.02 -19.68 20.46
N VAL A 525 -2.12 -19.26 19.86
CA VAL A 525 -3.46 -19.36 20.44
C VAL A 525 -4.29 -20.49 19.81
N SER A 526 -4.06 -20.80 18.55
CA SER A 526 -4.69 -21.93 17.85
C SER A 526 -3.75 -22.54 16.81
N GLN A 527 -3.99 -23.79 16.48
CA GLN A 527 -3.30 -24.54 15.45
C GLN A 527 -4.27 -25.47 14.74
N ASP A 528 -4.06 -25.65 13.42
CA ASP A 528 -4.82 -26.58 12.60
C ASP A 528 -3.86 -27.32 11.63
N PRO A 529 -3.74 -28.65 11.68
CA PRO A 529 -4.50 -29.59 12.54
C PRO A 529 -4.22 -29.41 14.04
N ILE A 530 -5.17 -29.83 14.88
CA ILE A 530 -5.06 -29.73 16.35
C ILE A 530 -3.99 -30.71 16.87
N LEU A 531 -3.55 -30.49 18.13
CA LEU A 531 -2.58 -31.37 18.80
C LEU A 531 -3.02 -32.86 18.76
N ASP A 532 -2.04 -33.76 18.74
CA ASP A 532 -2.20 -35.21 18.67
C ASP A 532 -2.88 -35.75 17.40
N THR A 533 -3.19 -34.90 16.41
CA THR A 533 -3.67 -35.34 15.12
C THR A 533 -2.56 -36.08 14.37
N GLN A 534 -2.87 -37.26 13.84
CA GLN A 534 -1.96 -38.01 12.96
C GLN A 534 -2.04 -37.41 11.55
N VAL A 535 -0.92 -36.95 11.08
CA VAL A 535 -0.77 -36.36 9.73
C VAL A 535 0.46 -36.93 9.03
N GLU A 536 0.53 -36.80 7.71
CA GLU A 536 1.73 -37.18 6.98
C GLU A 536 2.88 -36.21 7.28
N GLU A 537 4.10 -36.71 7.34
CA GLU A 537 5.29 -35.86 7.40
C GLU A 537 5.34 -34.92 6.19
N GLY A 538 5.76 -33.70 6.38
CA GLY A 538 5.70 -32.64 5.37
C GLY A 538 4.39 -31.82 5.40
N THR A 539 3.35 -32.25 6.14
CA THR A 539 2.09 -31.50 6.24
C THR A 539 2.34 -30.10 6.81
N VAL A 540 1.62 -29.11 6.26
CA VAL A 540 1.64 -27.74 6.75
C VAL A 540 0.62 -27.59 7.87
N VAL A 541 1.05 -27.10 9.00
CA VAL A 541 0.21 -26.75 10.16
C VAL A 541 -0.02 -25.23 10.15
N ASN A 542 -1.26 -24.81 10.04
CA ASN A 542 -1.62 -23.41 10.18
C ASN A 542 -1.58 -23.03 11.66
N VAL A 543 -0.87 -21.98 12.01
CA VAL A 543 -0.62 -21.60 13.42
C VAL A 543 -0.93 -20.13 13.58
N THR A 544 -1.94 -19.83 14.40
CA THR A 544 -2.36 -18.45 14.69
C THR A 544 -1.65 -17.95 15.95
N PHE A 545 -0.98 -16.81 15.83
CA PHE A 545 -0.30 -16.12 16.92
C PHE A 545 -1.11 -14.90 17.36
N LYS A 546 -1.18 -14.66 18.68
CA LYS A 546 -1.74 -13.44 19.27
C LYS A 546 -0.88 -13.00 20.44
N GLN A 547 -0.79 -11.69 20.65
CA GLN A 547 -0.18 -11.17 21.89
C GLN A 547 -1.00 -11.59 23.10
N GLU A 548 -0.33 -12.00 24.15
CA GLU A 548 -0.97 -12.29 25.44
C GLU A 548 -1.41 -10.95 26.05
N ILE A 549 -2.71 -10.71 26.16
CA ILE A 549 -3.21 -9.56 26.91
C ILE A 549 -2.91 -9.87 28.38
N SER A 550 -1.86 -9.26 28.92
CA SER A 550 -1.58 -9.27 30.34
C SER A 550 -2.72 -8.50 31.05
N ASN A 551 -3.68 -9.23 31.58
CA ASN A 551 -4.58 -8.68 32.60
C ASN A 551 -3.75 -8.44 33.87
N ALA A 552 -3.04 -7.33 33.92
CA ALA A 552 -2.53 -6.77 35.15
C ALA A 552 -3.72 -6.11 35.88
N TYR A 553 -4.16 -6.71 36.98
CA TYR A 553 -5.05 -6.13 37.94
C TYR A 553 -4.40 -4.92 38.63
#